data_d716f415f08bca5aafc3e4190ad82180
#
_entry.id   d716f415f08bca5aafc3e4190ad82180
#
_cell.length_a   1.000
_cell.length_b   1.000
_cell.length_c   1.000
_cell.angle_alpha   90.00
_cell.angle_beta   90.00
_cell.angle_gamma   90.00
#
_symmetry.space_group_name_H-M   'P 1'
#
loop_
_entity.id
_entity.type
_entity.pdbx_description
1 polymer ?
#
loop_
_entity_poly.entity_id
_entity_poly.type
_entity_poly.pdbx_seq_one_letter_code
_entity_poly.pdbx_strand_id
1 'polypeptide(L)'
;FLIKRPNGLSGHQVEYIRKPEDIPTLFAERGIKMPKRLLLEADELTYNEYIRLQKVFQPEEAGNATAFMRNLRRVKTPWEIGQFRIAARKHEATYSEIPECFRPGMTDLEFQYEIEKRMRKNGSIGLFRAFGANMDIYMGSILAGENAETPSPFDFALGGGGIDASCPLGANGTLLKEGTAIMVDMAGNYTAYMTDMTRVFSVGRLTEEAYRAHQVALTIQQEVENATRPGTACSDLYNIAANIAK
;
A
#
# COMPACT_ATOMS: atom_id res chain seq x y z
N PHE A 1 9.84 -19.96 -6.90
CA PHE A 1 8.62 -19.34 -6.37
C PHE A 1 7.56 -19.08 -7.45
N LEU A 2 7.97 -18.58 -8.62
CA LEU A 2 7.09 -18.33 -9.77
C LEU A 2 6.49 -19.62 -10.37
N ILE A 3 7.20 -20.75 -10.25
CA ILE A 3 6.76 -22.05 -10.80
C ILE A 3 5.56 -22.64 -10.02
N LYS A 4 5.38 -22.28 -8.76
CA LYS A 4 4.26 -22.77 -7.93
C LYS A 4 2.94 -22.05 -8.15
N ARG A 5 2.92 -20.98 -8.97
CA ARG A 5 1.70 -20.27 -9.32
C ARG A 5 1.27 -20.64 -10.75
N PRO A 6 -0.04 -20.67 -11.03
CA PRO A 6 -0.53 -20.87 -12.39
C PRO A 6 -0.23 -19.61 -13.23
N ASN A 7 0.99 -19.52 -13.74
CA ASN A 7 1.48 -18.40 -14.57
C ASN A 7 1.53 -18.76 -16.06
N GLY A 8 1.03 -19.94 -16.43
CA GLY A 8 1.05 -20.42 -17.83
C GLY A 8 2.39 -20.90 -18.33
N LEU A 9 3.46 -20.85 -17.51
CA LEU A 9 4.77 -21.36 -17.88
C LEU A 9 4.92 -22.82 -17.46
N SER A 10 5.49 -23.63 -18.33
CA SER A 10 5.91 -24.99 -18.03
C SER A 10 7.33 -25.01 -17.45
N GLY A 11 7.69 -26.07 -16.73
CA GLY A 11 8.99 -26.16 -16.06
C GLY A 11 10.19 -26.00 -17.00
N HIS A 12 10.04 -26.39 -18.29
CA HIS A 12 11.12 -26.24 -19.29
C HIS A 12 11.28 -24.80 -19.84
N GLN A 13 10.36 -23.88 -19.50
CA GLN A 13 10.43 -22.46 -19.84
C GLN A 13 11.08 -21.63 -18.72
N VAL A 14 11.52 -22.28 -17.64
CA VAL A 14 12.12 -21.63 -16.45
C VAL A 14 13.49 -22.21 -16.22
N GLU A 15 14.49 -21.36 -16.23
CA GLU A 15 15.88 -21.72 -15.93
C GLU A 15 16.28 -21.15 -14.55
N TYR A 16 17.11 -21.92 -13.85
CA TYR A 16 17.65 -21.51 -12.55
C TYR A 16 19.08 -21.03 -12.73
N ILE A 17 19.33 -19.81 -12.34
CA ILE A 17 20.66 -19.22 -12.31
C ILE A 17 21.05 -18.88 -10.87
N ARG A 18 22.32 -18.88 -10.54
CA ARG A 18 22.84 -18.46 -9.23
C ARG A 18 23.07 -16.95 -9.16
N LYS A 19 23.50 -16.37 -10.29
CA LYS A 19 23.85 -14.96 -10.40
C LYS A 19 23.60 -14.46 -11.82
N PRO A 20 23.35 -13.16 -12.02
CA PRO A 20 23.12 -12.59 -13.33
C PRO A 20 24.23 -12.90 -14.36
N GLU A 21 25.47 -13.07 -13.92
CA GLU A 21 26.63 -13.39 -14.78
C GLU A 21 26.51 -14.76 -15.46
N ASP A 22 25.59 -15.62 -15.01
CA ASP A 22 25.35 -16.92 -15.66
C ASP A 22 24.46 -16.79 -16.92
N ILE A 23 23.74 -15.65 -17.09
CA ILE A 23 22.79 -15.41 -18.19
C ILE A 23 23.46 -15.49 -19.58
N PRO A 24 24.61 -14.84 -19.84
CA PRO A 24 25.26 -14.92 -21.15
C PRO A 24 25.58 -16.34 -21.58
N THR A 25 26.08 -17.17 -20.67
CA THR A 25 26.40 -18.58 -20.94
C THR A 25 25.12 -19.35 -21.27
N LEU A 26 24.07 -19.19 -20.45
CA LEU A 26 22.79 -19.83 -20.69
C LEU A 26 22.17 -19.41 -22.03
N PHE A 27 22.26 -18.13 -22.40
CA PHE A 27 21.77 -17.64 -23.68
C PHE A 27 22.54 -18.28 -24.85
N ALA A 28 23.87 -18.38 -24.73
CA ALA A 28 24.70 -19.04 -25.75
C ALA A 28 24.34 -20.52 -25.93
N GLU A 29 24.19 -21.26 -24.83
CA GLU A 29 23.78 -22.68 -24.83
C GLU A 29 22.39 -22.90 -25.45
N ARG A 30 21.49 -21.94 -25.34
CA ARG A 30 20.14 -21.97 -25.91
C ARG A 30 20.03 -21.35 -27.30
N GLY A 31 21.14 -20.85 -27.87
CA GLY A 31 21.14 -20.14 -29.13
C GLY A 31 20.39 -18.80 -29.12
N ILE A 32 20.20 -18.20 -27.91
CA ILE A 32 19.55 -16.92 -27.74
C ILE A 32 20.60 -15.80 -27.87
N LYS A 33 20.33 -14.83 -28.72
CA LYS A 33 21.20 -13.66 -28.86
C LYS A 33 21.06 -12.72 -27.67
N MET A 34 22.18 -12.14 -27.23
CA MET A 34 22.15 -11.08 -26.23
C MET A 34 21.35 -9.87 -26.74
N PRO A 35 20.57 -9.21 -25.87
CA PRO A 35 19.79 -8.04 -26.25
C PRO A 35 20.70 -6.86 -26.60
N LYS A 36 20.44 -6.22 -27.72
CA LYS A 36 21.13 -4.98 -28.11
C LYS A 36 20.66 -3.77 -27.29
N ARG A 37 19.43 -3.81 -26.85
CA ARG A 37 18.80 -2.78 -26.00
C ARG A 37 18.35 -3.38 -24.69
N LEU A 38 18.78 -2.78 -23.58
CA LEU A 38 18.44 -3.19 -22.21
C LEU A 38 17.66 -2.06 -21.53
N LEU A 39 16.44 -2.36 -21.13
CA LEU A 39 15.61 -1.45 -20.35
C LEU A 39 15.43 -2.00 -18.93
N LEU A 40 15.76 -1.20 -17.93
CA LEU A 40 15.72 -1.57 -16.52
C LEU A 40 14.81 -0.61 -15.75
N GLU A 41 14.16 -1.09 -14.70
CA GLU A 41 13.44 -0.22 -13.75
C GLU A 41 14.45 0.52 -12.85
N ALA A 42 15.18 1.48 -13.46
CA ALA A 42 16.35 2.10 -12.88
C ALA A 42 16.06 2.97 -11.65
N ASP A 43 14.81 3.41 -11.43
CA ASP A 43 14.41 4.12 -10.21
C ASP A 43 14.39 3.21 -8.98
N GLU A 44 14.32 1.88 -9.18
CA GLU A 44 14.23 0.88 -8.11
C GLU A 44 15.55 0.10 -7.90
N LEU A 45 16.48 0.22 -8.85
CA LEU A 45 17.78 -0.44 -8.77
C LEU A 45 18.81 0.47 -8.09
N THR A 46 19.69 -0.15 -7.31
CA THR A 46 20.89 0.58 -6.87
C THR A 46 21.81 0.84 -8.07
N TYR A 47 22.61 1.89 -7.99
CA TYR A 47 23.60 2.20 -9.02
C TYR A 47 24.50 1.01 -9.36
N ASN A 48 24.98 0.31 -8.34
CA ASN A 48 25.86 -0.84 -8.52
C ASN A 48 25.15 -2.01 -9.24
N GLU A 49 23.88 -2.27 -8.96
CA GLU A 49 23.11 -3.30 -9.66
C GLU A 49 22.87 -2.92 -11.11
N TYR A 50 22.54 -1.66 -11.37
CA TYR A 50 22.39 -1.16 -12.74
C TYR A 50 23.66 -1.35 -13.56
N ILE A 51 24.82 -0.93 -13.05
CA ILE A 51 26.12 -1.10 -13.70
C ILE A 51 26.49 -2.59 -13.85
N ARG A 52 26.18 -3.42 -12.85
CA ARG A 52 26.41 -4.87 -12.91
C ARG A 52 25.61 -5.49 -14.07
N LEU A 53 24.35 -5.17 -14.23
CA LEU A 53 23.51 -5.67 -15.29
C LEU A 53 23.98 -5.18 -16.68
N GLN A 54 24.39 -3.93 -16.79
CA GLN A 54 25.01 -3.44 -18.03
C GLN A 54 26.27 -4.22 -18.41
N LYS A 55 27.13 -4.56 -17.46
CA LYS A 55 28.33 -5.38 -17.69
C LYS A 55 27.99 -6.81 -18.11
N VAL A 56 26.92 -7.39 -17.55
CA VAL A 56 26.46 -8.75 -17.89
C VAL A 56 25.90 -8.82 -19.29
N PHE A 57 25.03 -7.89 -19.64
CA PHE A 57 24.32 -7.92 -20.94
C PHE A 57 25.09 -7.23 -22.06
N GLN A 58 26.00 -6.33 -21.77
CA GLN A 58 26.79 -5.55 -22.73
C GLN A 58 25.94 -4.97 -23.90
N PRO A 59 24.81 -4.29 -23.59
CA PRO A 59 23.91 -3.79 -24.62
C PRO A 59 24.54 -2.62 -25.38
N GLU A 60 24.11 -2.39 -26.62
CA GLU A 60 24.45 -1.19 -27.39
C GLU A 60 23.77 0.06 -26.79
N GLU A 61 22.57 -0.13 -26.23
CA GLU A 61 21.77 0.92 -25.60
C GLU A 61 21.19 0.42 -24.27
N ALA A 62 21.29 1.22 -23.21
CA ALA A 62 20.62 0.97 -21.95
C ALA A 62 19.75 2.16 -21.56
N GLY A 63 18.57 1.90 -20.96
CA GLY A 63 17.61 2.93 -20.60
C GLY A 63 16.80 2.59 -19.36
N ASN A 64 16.05 3.59 -18.89
CA ASN A 64 15.13 3.46 -17.76
C ASN A 64 13.73 3.06 -18.23
N ALA A 65 13.22 1.94 -17.75
CA ALA A 65 11.88 1.42 -18.07
C ALA A 65 10.85 1.71 -16.97
N THR A 66 11.19 2.40 -15.87
CA THR A 66 10.30 2.54 -14.71
C THR A 66 8.96 3.15 -15.07
N ALA A 67 8.95 4.26 -15.81
CA ALA A 67 7.71 4.91 -16.23
C ALA A 67 6.85 4.01 -17.15
N PHE A 68 7.49 3.28 -18.07
CA PHE A 68 6.82 2.31 -18.93
C PHE A 68 6.19 1.18 -18.12
N MET A 69 6.92 0.59 -17.19
CA MET A 69 6.43 -0.50 -16.35
C MET A 69 5.30 -0.04 -15.42
N ARG A 70 5.38 1.16 -14.86
CA ARG A 70 4.30 1.77 -14.07
C ARG A 70 3.03 1.96 -14.91
N ASN A 71 3.16 2.46 -16.13
CA ASN A 71 2.03 2.60 -17.05
C ASN A 71 1.40 1.25 -17.42
N LEU A 72 2.21 0.23 -17.67
CA LEU A 72 1.72 -1.12 -17.96
C LEU A 72 0.89 -1.69 -16.81
N ARG A 73 1.32 -1.44 -15.56
CA ARG A 73 0.61 -1.89 -14.35
C ARG A 73 -0.66 -1.09 -14.01
N ARG A 74 -0.88 0.06 -14.63
CA ARG A 74 -2.06 0.91 -14.35
C ARG A 74 -3.37 0.23 -14.72
N VAL A 75 -3.42 -0.46 -15.85
CA VAL A 75 -4.61 -1.17 -16.30
C VAL A 75 -4.50 -2.64 -15.88
N LYS A 76 -5.41 -3.05 -15.00
CA LYS A 76 -5.41 -4.39 -14.42
C LYS A 76 -6.15 -5.38 -15.31
N THR A 77 -5.58 -6.56 -15.45
CA THR A 77 -6.24 -7.71 -16.10
C THR A 77 -7.41 -8.23 -15.26
N PRO A 78 -8.35 -8.98 -15.84
CA PRO A 78 -9.44 -9.62 -15.06
C PRO A 78 -8.94 -10.52 -13.91
N TRP A 79 -7.81 -11.19 -14.10
CA TRP A 79 -7.19 -12.02 -13.06
C TRP A 79 -6.69 -11.16 -11.89
N GLU A 80 -5.99 -10.05 -12.17
CA GLU A 80 -5.51 -9.11 -11.15
C GLU A 80 -6.66 -8.49 -10.38
N ILE A 81 -7.75 -8.09 -11.07
CA ILE A 81 -8.98 -7.61 -10.43
C ILE A 81 -9.55 -8.69 -9.50
N GLY A 82 -9.51 -9.97 -9.91
CA GLY A 82 -9.88 -11.09 -9.06
C GLY A 82 -9.05 -11.16 -7.77
N GLN A 83 -7.74 -10.91 -7.85
CA GLN A 83 -6.85 -10.88 -6.68
C GLN A 83 -7.16 -9.70 -5.74
N PHE A 84 -7.43 -8.52 -6.28
CA PHE A 84 -7.90 -7.37 -5.49
C PHE A 84 -9.20 -7.67 -4.75
N ARG A 85 -10.18 -8.30 -5.40
CA ARG A 85 -11.45 -8.68 -4.77
C ARG A 85 -11.27 -9.69 -3.64
N ILE A 86 -10.33 -10.63 -3.78
CA ILE A 86 -9.99 -11.58 -2.72
C ILE A 86 -9.36 -10.83 -1.53
N ALA A 87 -8.41 -9.95 -1.80
CA ALA A 87 -7.77 -9.14 -0.77
C ALA A 87 -8.79 -8.24 -0.06
N ALA A 88 -9.65 -7.55 -0.80
CA ALA A 88 -10.68 -6.65 -0.25
C ALA A 88 -11.66 -7.37 0.69
N ARG A 89 -12.17 -8.54 0.30
CA ARG A 89 -13.07 -9.32 1.18
C ARG A 89 -12.41 -9.74 2.49
N LYS A 90 -11.14 -10.14 2.46
CA LYS A 90 -10.39 -10.49 3.67
C LYS A 90 -10.10 -9.26 4.53
N HIS A 91 -9.83 -8.14 3.89
CA HIS A 91 -9.61 -6.86 4.55
C HIS A 91 -10.88 -6.40 5.26
N GLU A 92 -12.02 -6.42 4.57
CA GLU A 92 -13.34 -6.11 5.12
C GLU A 92 -13.69 -7.01 6.31
N ALA A 93 -13.49 -8.34 6.16
CA ALA A 93 -13.71 -9.27 7.26
C ALA A 93 -12.84 -8.94 8.49
N THR A 94 -11.57 -8.54 8.27
CA THR A 94 -10.71 -8.12 9.37
C THR A 94 -11.23 -6.84 10.04
N TYR A 95 -11.69 -5.87 9.26
CA TYR A 95 -12.22 -4.61 9.79
C TYR A 95 -13.49 -4.81 10.62
N SER A 96 -14.34 -5.77 10.27
CA SER A 96 -15.52 -6.11 11.08
C SER A 96 -15.17 -6.67 12.46
N GLU A 97 -13.95 -7.19 12.63
CA GLU A 97 -13.45 -7.75 13.90
C GLU A 97 -12.66 -6.72 14.74
N ILE A 98 -12.37 -5.53 14.22
CA ILE A 98 -11.58 -4.49 14.90
C ILE A 98 -12.18 -4.10 16.28
N PRO A 99 -13.52 -3.95 16.43
CA PRO A 99 -14.08 -3.65 17.76
C PRO A 99 -13.71 -4.67 18.85
N GLU A 100 -13.50 -5.94 18.47
CA GLU A 100 -13.09 -7.00 19.41
C GLU A 100 -11.63 -6.87 19.84
N CYS A 101 -10.82 -6.08 19.14
CA CYS A 101 -9.42 -5.83 19.48
C CYS A 101 -9.29 -4.84 20.65
N PHE A 102 -10.31 -4.02 20.89
CA PHE A 102 -10.28 -3.00 21.93
C PHE A 102 -10.48 -3.57 23.33
N ARG A 103 -9.74 -3.05 24.30
CA ARG A 103 -9.93 -3.25 25.73
C ARG A 103 -9.80 -1.89 26.45
N PRO A 104 -10.64 -1.60 27.47
CA PRO A 104 -10.51 -0.38 28.25
C PRO A 104 -9.10 -0.20 28.83
N GLY A 105 -8.56 1.00 28.74
CA GLY A 105 -7.23 1.34 29.22
C GLY A 105 -6.09 1.10 28.25
N MET A 106 -6.38 0.65 27.03
CA MET A 106 -5.36 0.53 25.96
C MET A 106 -4.91 1.90 25.45
N THR A 107 -3.67 1.93 24.98
CA THR A 107 -3.16 2.98 24.12
C THR A 107 -3.45 2.67 22.65
N ASP A 108 -3.31 3.66 21.78
CA ASP A 108 -3.40 3.51 20.32
C ASP A 108 -2.37 2.49 19.78
N LEU A 109 -1.16 2.43 20.36
CA LEU A 109 -0.14 1.43 20.04
C LEU A 109 -0.59 0.00 20.37
N GLU A 110 -1.11 -0.22 21.59
CA GLU A 110 -1.60 -1.54 21.99
C GLU A 110 -2.78 -1.98 21.10
N PHE A 111 -3.65 -1.04 20.74
CA PHE A 111 -4.75 -1.30 19.83
C PHE A 111 -4.25 -1.65 18.44
N GLN A 112 -3.25 -0.92 17.93
CA GLN A 112 -2.59 -1.23 16.64
C GLN A 112 -2.01 -2.64 16.64
N TYR A 113 -1.31 -3.05 17.70
CA TYR A 113 -0.71 -4.40 17.79
C TYR A 113 -1.78 -5.51 17.73
N GLU A 114 -2.92 -5.32 18.39
CA GLU A 114 -4.01 -6.31 18.32
C GLU A 114 -4.66 -6.34 16.95
N ILE A 115 -4.82 -5.20 16.27
CA ILE A 115 -5.32 -5.14 14.89
C ILE A 115 -4.34 -5.84 13.93
N GLU A 116 -3.05 -5.54 13.98
CA GLU A 116 -2.03 -6.19 13.14
C GLU A 116 -1.98 -7.70 13.36
N LYS A 117 -2.07 -8.14 14.60
CA LYS A 117 -2.18 -9.55 14.96
C LYS A 117 -3.43 -10.20 14.35
N ARG A 118 -4.58 -9.51 14.38
CA ARG A 118 -5.83 -9.97 13.77
C ARG A 118 -5.69 -10.06 12.25
N MET A 119 -5.12 -9.04 11.61
CA MET A 119 -4.82 -9.06 10.18
C MET A 119 -3.98 -10.28 9.77
N ARG A 120 -2.90 -10.56 10.53
CA ARG A 120 -2.04 -11.73 10.26
C ARG A 120 -2.77 -13.05 10.45
N LYS A 121 -3.63 -13.18 11.46
CA LYS A 121 -4.49 -14.36 11.66
C LYS A 121 -5.44 -14.58 10.48
N ASN A 122 -5.95 -13.51 9.89
CA ASN A 122 -6.84 -13.53 8.72
C ASN A 122 -6.07 -13.69 7.39
N GLY A 123 -4.75 -13.90 7.47
CA GLY A 123 -3.90 -14.25 6.34
C GLY A 123 -3.20 -13.08 5.65
N SER A 124 -3.09 -11.92 6.33
CA SER A 124 -2.23 -10.83 5.86
C SER A 124 -0.76 -11.27 5.86
N ILE A 125 -0.03 -10.89 4.81
CA ILE A 125 1.41 -11.12 4.70
C ILE A 125 2.18 -10.30 5.75
N GLY A 126 1.60 -9.19 6.22
CA GLY A 126 2.16 -8.34 7.26
C GLY A 126 3.32 -7.46 6.78
N LEU A 127 3.29 -7.07 5.52
CA LEU A 127 4.25 -6.16 4.92
C LEU A 127 3.51 -5.04 4.18
N PHE A 128 3.99 -3.81 4.32
CA PHE A 128 3.62 -2.71 3.44
C PHE A 128 4.82 -2.38 2.56
N ARG A 129 4.58 -2.17 1.26
CA ARG A 129 5.60 -1.77 0.31
C ARG A 129 5.17 -0.48 -0.36
N ALA A 130 5.92 0.58 -0.12
CA ALA A 130 5.77 1.83 -0.83
C ALA A 130 6.92 2.01 -1.83
N PHE A 131 6.69 2.81 -2.87
CA PHE A 131 7.73 3.23 -3.80
C PHE A 131 8.46 4.45 -3.23
N GLY A 132 9.76 4.46 -3.38
CA GLY A 132 10.63 5.57 -2.97
C GLY A 132 11.72 5.14 -1.99
N ALA A 133 12.84 5.84 -2.04
CA ALA A 133 13.93 5.65 -1.09
C ALA A 133 13.53 6.18 0.28
N ASN A 134 13.90 5.45 1.34
CA ASN A 134 13.66 5.81 2.73
C ASN A 134 12.18 5.94 3.15
N MET A 135 11.31 5.16 2.51
CA MET A 135 9.90 5.07 2.87
C MET A 135 9.69 3.91 3.84
N ASP A 136 9.96 4.15 5.12
CA ASP A 136 9.64 3.22 6.20
C ASP A 136 8.20 3.46 6.64
N ILE A 137 7.29 2.56 6.24
CA ILE A 137 5.88 2.66 6.57
C ILE A 137 5.42 1.38 7.26
N TYR A 138 4.71 1.53 8.37
CA TYR A 138 4.02 0.43 9.04
C TYR A 138 2.92 -0.17 8.16
N MET A 139 2.30 -1.26 8.62
CA MET A 139 1.14 -1.85 7.93
C MET A 139 -0.05 -0.90 7.84
N GLY A 140 -0.04 0.17 8.60
CA GLY A 140 -1.03 1.22 8.62
C GLY A 140 -0.78 2.19 9.75
N SER A 141 -1.72 3.12 9.92
CA SER A 141 -1.68 4.17 10.92
C SER A 141 -2.95 4.15 11.76
N ILE A 142 -2.79 4.28 13.06
CA ILE A 142 -3.89 4.49 14.00
C ILE A 142 -3.69 5.85 14.65
N LEU A 143 -4.67 6.72 14.50
CA LEU A 143 -4.61 8.08 15.01
C LEU A 143 -5.77 8.33 15.97
N ALA A 144 -5.46 8.81 17.15
CA ALA A 144 -6.44 9.08 18.20
C ALA A 144 -6.13 10.37 18.97
N GLY A 145 -7.16 11.09 19.40
CA GLY A 145 -7.03 12.30 20.19
C GLY A 145 -6.15 13.36 19.52
N GLU A 146 -5.33 14.06 20.30
CA GLU A 146 -4.44 15.12 19.82
C GLU A 146 -3.41 14.62 18.78
N ASN A 147 -3.02 13.35 18.86
CA ASN A 147 -2.11 12.76 17.88
C ASN A 147 -2.71 12.74 16.46
N ALA A 148 -4.04 12.71 16.35
CA ALA A 148 -4.72 12.75 15.05
C ALA A 148 -4.64 14.14 14.37
N GLU A 149 -4.29 15.20 15.10
CA GLU A 149 -4.11 16.55 14.60
C GLU A 149 -2.66 16.81 14.13
N THR A 150 -1.73 15.89 14.43
CA THR A 150 -0.33 16.03 14.04
C THR A 150 -0.17 15.77 12.55
N PRO A 151 0.32 16.73 11.75
CA PRO A 151 0.49 16.56 10.32
C PRO A 151 1.60 15.57 9.99
N SER A 152 1.46 14.87 8.87
CA SER A 152 2.51 14.02 8.32
C SER A 152 3.67 14.85 7.78
N PRO A 153 4.93 14.44 7.99
CA PRO A 153 6.08 15.00 7.29
C PRO A 153 6.18 14.54 5.82
N PHE A 154 5.37 13.58 5.42
CA PHE A 154 5.34 13.03 4.07
C PHE A 154 4.21 13.66 3.25
N ASP A 155 4.36 13.65 1.92
CA ASP A 155 3.38 14.22 0.99
C ASP A 155 2.23 13.23 0.69
N PHE A 156 1.62 12.67 1.74
CA PHE A 156 0.41 11.85 1.66
C PHE A 156 -0.32 11.81 3.01
N ALA A 157 -1.58 11.38 3.01
CA ALA A 157 -2.52 11.48 4.12
C ALA A 157 -2.22 10.52 5.30
N LEU A 158 -0.99 10.48 5.74
CA LEU A 158 -0.58 9.88 7.00
C LEU A 158 -0.33 10.98 8.00
N GLY A 159 -0.65 10.74 9.27
CA GLY A 159 -0.44 11.70 10.35
C GLY A 159 0.14 11.03 11.58
N GLY A 160 0.18 11.78 12.66
CA GLY A 160 0.67 11.32 13.96
C GLY A 160 2.16 11.52 14.18
N GLY A 161 2.54 11.62 15.45
CA GLY A 161 3.92 11.86 15.86
C GLY A 161 4.80 10.61 15.90
N GLY A 162 4.18 9.42 15.88
CA GLY A 162 4.92 8.17 16.04
C GLY A 162 5.55 7.99 17.43
N ILE A 163 6.33 6.94 17.58
CA ILE A 163 7.02 6.60 18.86
C ILE A 163 8.38 7.28 18.94
N ASP A 164 8.99 7.62 17.82
CA ASP A 164 10.34 8.19 17.77
C ASP A 164 10.48 9.13 16.57
N ALA A 165 11.29 10.16 16.74
CA ALA A 165 11.54 11.17 15.71
C ALA A 165 12.20 10.62 14.43
N SER A 166 12.78 9.43 14.45
CA SER A 166 13.29 8.76 13.26
C SER A 166 12.19 8.23 12.33
N CYS A 167 10.97 7.98 12.88
CA CYS A 167 9.79 7.58 12.12
C CYS A 167 8.57 8.33 12.67
N PRO A 168 8.42 9.64 12.37
CA PRO A 168 7.42 10.51 12.97
C PRO A 168 6.06 10.37 12.28
N LEU A 169 5.45 9.19 12.39
CA LEU A 169 4.11 8.92 11.87
C LEU A 169 3.41 7.82 12.68
N GLY A 170 2.08 7.88 12.67
CA GLY A 170 1.22 6.88 13.30
C GLY A 170 1.04 7.04 14.80
N ALA A 171 0.65 5.95 15.45
CA ALA A 171 0.37 5.90 16.89
C ALA A 171 1.58 6.29 17.74
N ASN A 172 1.35 6.95 18.86
CA ASN A 172 2.39 7.49 19.74
C ASN A 172 2.24 7.11 21.22
N GLY A 173 1.31 6.25 21.57
CA GLY A 173 1.00 5.88 22.95
C GLY A 173 -0.16 6.68 23.56
N THR A 174 -0.95 7.38 22.75
CA THR A 174 -2.17 8.08 23.20
C THR A 174 -3.15 7.10 23.85
N LEU A 175 -3.58 7.39 25.08
CA LEU A 175 -4.56 6.58 25.79
C LEU A 175 -5.94 6.69 25.14
N LEU A 176 -6.53 5.54 24.81
CA LEU A 176 -7.89 5.44 24.27
C LEU A 176 -8.92 5.48 25.40
N LYS A 177 -9.56 6.62 25.57
CA LYS A 177 -10.54 6.89 26.65
C LYS A 177 -11.90 7.23 26.08
N GLU A 178 -12.91 7.22 26.91
CA GLU A 178 -14.27 7.65 26.59
C GLU A 178 -14.28 8.99 25.85
N GLY A 179 -15.03 9.10 24.77
CA GLY A 179 -15.09 10.28 23.93
C GLY A 179 -13.96 10.42 22.89
N THR A 180 -13.10 9.41 22.73
CA THR A 180 -12.02 9.43 21.73
C THR A 180 -12.50 8.86 20.39
N ALA A 181 -12.34 9.62 19.32
CA ALA A 181 -12.42 9.11 17.96
C ALA A 181 -11.07 8.47 17.56
N ILE A 182 -11.12 7.36 16.86
CA ILE A 182 -9.95 6.60 16.42
C ILE A 182 -10.05 6.38 14.93
N MET A 183 -9.15 6.96 14.16
CA MET A 183 -8.96 6.62 12.75
C MET A 183 -8.10 5.37 12.66
N VAL A 184 -8.56 4.38 11.94
CA VAL A 184 -7.83 3.16 11.62
C VAL A 184 -7.66 3.08 10.12
N ASP A 185 -6.43 3.24 9.66
CA ASP A 185 -6.04 3.25 8.26
C ASP A 185 -4.98 2.17 8.04
N MET A 186 -5.38 1.05 7.43
CA MET A 186 -4.52 -0.12 7.31
C MET A 186 -4.42 -0.60 5.87
N ALA A 187 -3.23 -0.99 5.46
CA ALA A 187 -2.98 -1.61 4.18
C ALA A 187 -3.33 -3.11 4.20
N GLY A 188 -4.20 -3.54 3.30
CA GLY A 188 -4.62 -4.95 3.18
C GLY A 188 -3.77 -5.73 2.19
N ASN A 189 -2.79 -6.48 2.66
CA ASN A 189 -1.91 -7.30 1.83
C ASN A 189 -2.14 -8.81 2.02
N TYR A 190 -3.33 -9.26 1.66
CA TYR A 190 -3.77 -10.65 1.74
C TYR A 190 -3.44 -11.47 0.49
N THR A 191 -3.02 -10.82 -0.57
CA THR A 191 -2.48 -11.38 -1.80
C THR A 191 -1.23 -10.59 -2.21
N ALA A 192 -0.71 -10.78 -3.42
CA ALA A 192 0.34 -9.91 -3.97
C ALA A 192 -0.18 -8.51 -4.36
N TYR A 193 -1.50 -8.31 -4.31
CA TYR A 193 -2.18 -7.05 -4.61
C TYR A 193 -2.73 -6.46 -3.32
N MET A 194 -2.38 -5.22 -3.05
CA MET A 194 -2.74 -4.52 -1.81
C MET A 194 -4.07 -3.79 -1.98
N THR A 195 -4.82 -3.73 -0.89
CA THR A 195 -6.00 -2.90 -0.72
C THR A 195 -5.74 -1.87 0.36
N ASP A 196 -6.47 -0.80 0.31
CA ASP A 196 -6.43 0.30 1.25
C ASP A 196 -7.81 0.47 1.88
N MET A 197 -7.86 0.71 3.17
CA MET A 197 -9.13 0.89 3.89
C MET A 197 -8.94 1.72 5.15
N THR A 198 -9.71 2.80 5.24
CA THR A 198 -9.77 3.63 6.44
C THR A 198 -11.17 3.60 7.03
N ARG A 199 -11.29 3.45 8.34
CA ARG A 199 -12.55 3.57 9.10
C ARG A 199 -12.32 4.32 10.38
N VAL A 200 -13.36 4.99 10.84
CA VAL A 200 -13.37 5.69 12.13
C VAL A 200 -14.16 4.88 13.15
N PHE A 201 -13.56 4.67 14.30
CA PHE A 201 -14.15 4.04 15.47
C PHE A 201 -14.24 5.06 16.59
N SER A 202 -15.00 4.76 17.64
CA SER A 202 -15.05 5.60 18.83
C SER A 202 -15.05 4.76 20.10
N VAL A 203 -14.43 5.28 21.14
CA VAL A 203 -14.60 4.75 22.49
C VAL A 203 -15.77 5.49 23.12
N GLY A 204 -16.89 4.78 23.26
CA GLY A 204 -18.12 5.34 23.75
C GLY A 204 -18.75 6.39 22.84
N ARG A 205 -19.37 7.40 23.43
CA ARG A 205 -20.10 8.46 22.70
C ARG A 205 -19.20 9.66 22.43
N LEU A 206 -19.19 10.11 21.19
CA LEU A 206 -18.54 11.36 20.78
C LEU A 206 -19.49 12.56 20.94
N THR A 207 -18.97 13.77 20.70
CA THR A 207 -19.79 14.99 20.65
C THR A 207 -20.70 14.98 19.43
N GLU A 208 -21.82 15.68 19.50
CA GLU A 208 -22.74 15.85 18.35
C GLU A 208 -22.06 16.56 17.18
N GLU A 209 -21.08 17.42 17.46
CA GLU A 209 -20.28 18.08 16.43
C GLU A 209 -19.40 17.07 15.67
N ALA A 210 -18.74 16.14 16.36
CA ALA A 210 -17.94 15.09 15.74
C ALA A 210 -18.80 14.18 14.85
N TYR A 211 -20.03 13.82 15.30
CA TYR A 211 -20.94 13.04 14.45
C TYR A 211 -21.38 13.81 13.21
N ARG A 212 -21.67 15.12 13.34
CA ARG A 212 -22.01 15.97 12.18
C ARG A 212 -20.85 16.05 11.20
N ALA A 213 -19.64 16.31 11.67
CA ALA A 213 -18.45 16.35 10.84
C ALA A 213 -18.22 15.03 10.10
N HIS A 214 -18.37 13.91 10.81
CA HIS A 214 -18.28 12.59 10.17
C HIS A 214 -19.36 12.37 9.10
N GLN A 215 -20.59 12.82 9.34
CA GLN A 215 -21.66 12.72 8.35
C GLN A 215 -21.35 13.55 7.10
N VAL A 216 -20.77 14.73 7.25
CA VAL A 216 -20.29 15.54 6.11
C VAL A 216 -19.23 14.78 5.31
N ALA A 217 -18.25 14.16 5.99
CA ALA A 217 -17.23 13.34 5.33
C ALA A 217 -17.81 12.17 4.54
N LEU A 218 -18.81 11.46 5.10
CA LEU A 218 -19.53 10.38 4.39
C LEU A 218 -20.31 10.92 3.16
N THR A 219 -20.92 12.09 3.28
CA THR A 219 -21.61 12.73 2.16
C THR A 219 -20.62 13.09 1.05
N ILE A 220 -19.47 13.67 1.40
CA ILE A 220 -18.40 13.97 0.44
C ILE A 220 -17.96 12.70 -0.29
N GLN A 221 -17.68 11.62 0.45
CA GLN A 221 -17.28 10.34 -0.15
C GLN A 221 -18.33 9.84 -1.15
N GLN A 222 -19.60 9.84 -0.78
CA GLN A 222 -20.69 9.37 -1.64
C GLN A 222 -20.84 10.22 -2.91
N GLU A 223 -20.79 11.55 -2.78
CA GLU A 223 -20.95 12.45 -3.92
C GLU A 223 -19.74 12.40 -4.87
N VAL A 224 -18.52 12.28 -4.34
CA VAL A 224 -17.33 12.08 -5.15
C VAL A 224 -17.38 10.73 -5.87
N GLU A 225 -17.79 9.65 -5.20
CA GLU A 225 -17.97 8.33 -5.81
C GLU A 225 -19.00 8.38 -6.95
N ASN A 226 -20.15 9.03 -6.70
CA ASN A 226 -21.21 9.21 -7.71
C ASN A 226 -20.74 10.01 -8.93
N ALA A 227 -19.85 10.98 -8.75
CA ALA A 227 -19.31 11.81 -9.83
C ALA A 227 -18.13 11.17 -10.57
N THR A 228 -17.44 10.19 -9.96
CA THR A 228 -16.25 9.58 -10.54
C THR A 228 -16.60 8.68 -11.72
N ARG A 229 -16.22 9.11 -12.91
CA ARG A 229 -16.39 8.37 -14.18
C ARG A 229 -15.12 8.51 -15.02
N PRO A 230 -14.87 7.62 -15.96
CA PRO A 230 -13.75 7.77 -16.90
C PRO A 230 -13.84 9.12 -17.62
N GLY A 231 -12.78 9.94 -17.47
CA GLY A 231 -12.71 11.28 -18.07
C GLY A 231 -13.12 12.43 -17.14
N THR A 232 -13.65 12.17 -15.93
CA THR A 232 -13.90 13.22 -14.92
C THR A 232 -12.59 13.86 -14.50
N ALA A 233 -12.51 15.19 -14.55
CA ALA A 233 -11.32 15.90 -14.11
C ALA A 233 -11.16 15.82 -12.58
N CYS A 234 -9.94 15.65 -12.08
CA CYS A 234 -9.66 15.63 -10.64
C CYS A 234 -10.08 16.93 -9.95
N SER A 235 -9.95 18.08 -10.64
CA SER A 235 -10.42 19.37 -10.15
C SER A 235 -11.92 19.42 -9.88
N ASP A 236 -12.73 18.73 -10.68
CA ASP A 236 -14.18 18.69 -10.50
C ASP A 236 -14.54 17.88 -9.25
N LEU A 237 -13.87 16.75 -9.04
CA LEU A 237 -14.03 15.94 -7.82
C LEU A 237 -13.62 16.73 -6.57
N TYR A 238 -12.51 17.45 -6.64
CA TYR A 238 -12.08 18.34 -5.55
C TYR A 238 -13.11 19.42 -5.25
N ASN A 239 -13.65 20.09 -6.28
CA ASN A 239 -14.64 21.13 -6.12
C ASN A 239 -15.95 20.61 -5.49
N ILE A 240 -16.38 19.40 -5.84
CA ILE A 240 -17.53 18.74 -5.19
C ILE A 240 -17.25 18.61 -3.69
N ALA A 241 -16.13 18.02 -3.31
CA ALA A 241 -15.76 17.84 -1.91
C ALA A 241 -15.65 19.18 -1.16
N ALA A 242 -14.94 20.17 -1.74
CA ALA A 242 -14.74 21.47 -1.13
C ALA A 242 -16.04 22.29 -0.96
N ASN A 243 -17.03 22.10 -1.84
CA ASN A 243 -18.32 22.77 -1.72
C ASN A 243 -19.21 22.14 -0.63
N ILE A 244 -19.12 20.85 -0.39
CA ILE A 244 -19.88 20.18 0.67
C ILE A 244 -19.27 20.46 2.05
N ALA A 245 -17.94 20.64 2.11
CA ALA A 245 -17.22 20.89 3.35
C ALA A 245 -17.39 22.32 3.91
N LYS A 246 -17.96 23.27 3.14
CA LYS A 246 -18.27 24.65 3.56
C LYS A 246 -19.56 24.72 4.37
#